data_7c41475068b08f7cb1b77209cdedccf0
#
_entry.id   7c41475068b08f7cb1b77209cdedccf0
#
_cell.length_a   1.000
_cell.length_b   1.000
_cell.length_c   1.000
_cell.angle_alpha   90.00
_cell.angle_beta   90.00
_cell.angle_gamma   90.00
#
_symmetry.space_group_name_H-M   'P 1'
#
loop_
_entity.id
_entity.type
_entity.pdbx_description
1 polymer ?
#
loop_
_entity_poly.entity_id
_entity_poly.type
_entity_poly.pdbx_seq_one_letter_code
_entity_poly.pdbx_strand_id
1 'polypeptide(L)'
;FSSGEYKKFDKVYFKKGGFYKISGFFKKEQNIDFDVVLNLSHGGDGEDGVLSSVLDFYNIPFIAPRTEACVVSSNKFITKGYAKSVGVNVLDYKYFTNKDSVKIDMFPVILKPVKLGSSIGVSIVKSQEELSYALDVAFEFDDAIIIEPFISGVKEYNLAGTKVNGEFIFSIIEEPQKAEFLDFDKKYLDFSRTSKAKEVDLGDKLNLEIKESFKNLYNTLFEGSIIRCDFFVIDNKVYLNEINSIPGSMANYLF
;
A
#
# COMPACT_ATOMS: atom_id res chain seq x y z
N PHE A 1 16.75 -9.82 -6.21
CA PHE A 1 17.52 -9.45 -7.43
C PHE A 1 18.83 -8.79 -7.04
N SER A 2 19.71 -9.53 -6.37
CA SER A 2 20.90 -8.95 -5.75
C SER A 2 22.13 -8.84 -6.66
N SER A 3 22.11 -9.38 -7.90
CA SER A 3 23.31 -9.42 -8.73
C SER A 3 23.30 -8.51 -9.95
N GLY A 4 22.18 -7.89 -10.29
CA GLY A 4 22.08 -7.02 -11.47
C GLY A 4 22.37 -7.67 -12.85
N GLU A 5 22.72 -8.94 -12.89
CA GLU A 5 22.98 -9.67 -14.12
C GLU A 5 21.72 -10.40 -14.62
N TYR A 6 20.94 -9.72 -15.44
CA TYR A 6 19.85 -10.35 -16.20
C TYR A 6 20.42 -11.00 -17.47
N LYS A 7 20.69 -12.30 -17.43
CA LYS A 7 21.30 -12.99 -18.57
C LYS A 7 20.34 -13.20 -19.73
N LYS A 8 19.06 -13.43 -19.47
CA LYS A 8 17.99 -13.57 -20.49
C LYS A 8 16.65 -13.79 -19.80
N PHE A 9 15.58 -13.15 -20.30
CA PHE A 9 14.21 -13.48 -19.92
C PHE A 9 13.50 -14.11 -21.10
N ASP A 10 12.82 -15.23 -20.85
CA ASP A 10 11.88 -15.78 -21.83
C ASP A 10 10.58 -14.97 -21.78
N LYS A 11 10.07 -14.59 -22.95
CA LYS A 11 8.76 -13.96 -23.03
C LYS A 11 7.69 -14.99 -22.70
N VAL A 12 6.81 -14.65 -21.76
CA VAL A 12 5.71 -15.50 -21.30
C VAL A 12 4.39 -14.93 -21.79
N TYR A 13 3.49 -15.81 -22.18
CA TYR A 13 2.16 -15.46 -22.66
C TYR A 13 1.10 -16.09 -21.75
N PHE A 14 0.02 -15.37 -21.52
CA PHE A 14 -1.12 -15.85 -20.75
C PHE A 14 -1.99 -16.77 -21.61
N LYS A 15 -2.56 -17.80 -20.98
CA LYS A 15 -3.63 -18.62 -21.54
C LYS A 15 -4.55 -19.09 -20.39
N LYS A 16 -5.72 -19.61 -20.75
CA LYS A 16 -6.66 -20.10 -19.73
C LYS A 16 -6.00 -21.18 -18.86
N GLY A 17 -5.95 -20.92 -17.57
CA GLY A 17 -5.38 -21.84 -16.58
C GLY A 17 -3.86 -21.81 -16.49
N GLY A 18 -3.14 -20.87 -17.17
CA GLY A 18 -1.68 -20.86 -17.04
C GLY A 18 -0.93 -19.96 -17.99
N PHE A 19 0.32 -20.34 -18.20
CA PHE A 19 1.27 -19.62 -19.05
C PHE A 19 1.89 -20.56 -20.06
N TYR A 20 2.36 -19.97 -21.17
CA TYR A 20 3.21 -20.66 -22.11
C TYR A 20 4.33 -19.76 -22.61
N LYS A 21 5.39 -20.35 -23.09
CA LYS A 21 6.46 -19.68 -23.83
C LYS A 21 6.59 -20.26 -25.23
N ILE A 22 7.12 -19.45 -26.15
CA ILE A 22 7.42 -19.90 -27.48
C ILE A 22 8.92 -20.22 -27.53
N SER A 23 9.27 -21.47 -27.78
CA SER A 23 10.64 -21.94 -27.77
C SER A 23 11.00 -22.79 -29.00
N GLY A 24 12.31 -22.87 -29.27
CA GLY A 24 12.88 -23.67 -30.34
C GLY A 24 12.79 -23.05 -31.73
N PHE A 25 13.46 -23.68 -32.68
CA PHE A 25 13.56 -23.22 -34.08
C PHE A 25 12.20 -23.17 -34.77
N PHE A 26 11.29 -24.08 -34.43
CA PHE A 26 9.93 -24.16 -34.97
C PHE A 26 8.89 -23.34 -34.20
N LYS A 27 9.31 -22.48 -33.25
CA LYS A 27 8.40 -21.61 -32.47
C LYS A 27 7.23 -22.37 -31.84
N LYS A 28 7.50 -23.54 -31.26
CA LYS A 28 6.44 -24.32 -30.55
C LYS A 28 6.08 -23.70 -29.20
N GLU A 29 4.79 -23.75 -28.88
CA GLU A 29 4.29 -23.42 -27.57
C GLU A 29 4.73 -24.49 -26.57
N GLN A 30 5.29 -24.03 -25.46
CA GLN A 30 5.66 -24.87 -24.32
C GLN A 30 4.96 -24.34 -23.09
N ASN A 31 4.12 -25.18 -22.49
CA ASN A 31 3.46 -24.84 -21.23
C ASN A 31 4.49 -24.64 -20.12
N ILE A 32 4.16 -23.77 -19.20
CA ILE A 32 4.92 -23.55 -17.96
C ILE A 32 4.11 -24.23 -16.86
N ASP A 33 4.69 -25.27 -16.25
CA ASP A 33 4.06 -25.97 -15.13
C ASP A 33 4.30 -25.20 -13.84
N PHE A 34 3.24 -24.97 -13.07
CA PHE A 34 3.27 -24.33 -11.74
C PHE A 34 1.95 -24.69 -11.01
N ASP A 35 1.96 -24.61 -9.70
CA ASP A 35 0.79 -24.84 -8.87
C ASP A 35 0.01 -23.54 -8.60
N VAL A 36 0.74 -22.46 -8.32
CA VAL A 36 0.18 -21.15 -7.94
C VAL A 36 1.14 -20.03 -8.29
N VAL A 37 0.60 -18.87 -8.62
CA VAL A 37 1.38 -17.63 -8.80
C VAL A 37 1.42 -16.86 -7.48
N LEU A 38 2.59 -16.46 -7.03
CA LEU A 38 2.75 -15.51 -5.93
C LEU A 38 3.06 -14.12 -6.51
N ASN A 39 2.14 -13.17 -6.35
CA ASN A 39 2.37 -11.80 -6.77
C ASN A 39 3.21 -11.05 -5.73
N LEU A 40 4.41 -10.64 -6.11
CA LEU A 40 5.33 -9.85 -5.30
C LEU A 40 5.55 -8.45 -5.90
N SER A 41 4.76 -8.07 -6.90
CA SER A 41 4.92 -6.79 -7.59
C SER A 41 4.33 -5.66 -6.74
N HIS A 42 5.20 -4.96 -6.02
CA HIS A 42 4.84 -3.80 -5.22
C HIS A 42 4.73 -2.55 -6.12
N GLY A 43 3.65 -1.78 -5.95
CA GLY A 43 3.35 -0.57 -6.72
C GLY A 43 2.81 -0.82 -8.14
N GLY A 44 2.26 0.24 -8.75
CA GLY A 44 1.73 0.25 -10.11
C GLY A 44 0.75 -0.89 -10.40
N ASP A 45 0.78 -1.40 -11.62
CA ASP A 45 -0.11 -2.46 -12.13
C ASP A 45 -0.07 -3.76 -11.30
N GLY A 46 0.97 -3.95 -10.49
CA GLY A 46 1.10 -5.10 -9.60
C GLY A 46 0.21 -5.03 -8.37
N GLU A 47 -0.10 -3.82 -7.91
CA GLU A 47 -0.78 -3.57 -6.63
C GLU A 47 -2.16 -2.90 -6.79
N ASP A 48 -2.44 -2.27 -7.95
CA ASP A 48 -3.69 -1.53 -8.20
C ASP A 48 -4.87 -2.39 -8.66
N GLY A 49 -4.63 -3.70 -8.89
CA GLY A 49 -5.64 -4.68 -9.32
C GLY A 49 -5.55 -5.10 -10.78
N VAL A 50 -4.76 -4.44 -11.61
CA VAL A 50 -4.58 -4.82 -13.03
C VAL A 50 -4.06 -6.23 -13.15
N LEU A 51 -2.96 -6.58 -12.47
CA LEU A 51 -2.39 -7.92 -12.53
C LEU A 51 -3.36 -8.97 -11.95
N SER A 52 -4.01 -8.68 -10.82
CA SER A 52 -5.00 -9.58 -10.21
C SER A 52 -6.18 -9.84 -11.16
N SER A 53 -6.68 -8.81 -11.84
CA SER A 53 -7.74 -8.95 -12.86
C SER A 53 -7.31 -9.84 -14.02
N VAL A 54 -6.07 -9.71 -14.50
CA VAL A 54 -5.55 -10.54 -15.59
C VAL A 54 -5.44 -12.00 -15.15
N LEU A 55 -4.93 -12.26 -13.94
CA LEU A 55 -4.83 -13.62 -13.42
C LEU A 55 -6.21 -14.27 -13.26
N ASP A 56 -7.19 -13.54 -12.71
CA ASP A 56 -8.57 -14.01 -12.58
C ASP A 56 -9.22 -14.27 -13.96
N PHE A 57 -9.05 -13.35 -14.91
CA PHE A 57 -9.59 -13.51 -16.26
C PHE A 57 -9.10 -14.79 -16.95
N TYR A 58 -7.85 -15.15 -16.75
CA TYR A 58 -7.27 -16.38 -17.28
C TYR A 58 -7.47 -17.60 -16.39
N ASN A 59 -8.20 -17.47 -15.25
CA ASN A 59 -8.38 -18.54 -14.26
C ASN A 59 -7.05 -19.13 -13.75
N ILE A 60 -6.07 -18.29 -13.51
CA ILE A 60 -4.76 -18.67 -12.98
C ILE A 60 -4.83 -18.58 -11.45
N PRO A 61 -4.56 -19.69 -10.71
CA PRO A 61 -4.54 -19.64 -9.25
C PRO A 61 -3.40 -18.75 -8.77
N PHE A 62 -3.69 -17.81 -7.84
CA PHE A 62 -2.68 -16.92 -7.31
C PHE A 62 -2.91 -16.56 -5.85
N ILE A 63 -1.80 -16.22 -5.18
CA ILE A 63 -1.74 -15.65 -3.83
C ILE A 63 -1.44 -14.16 -3.97
N ALA A 64 -2.44 -13.34 -3.76
CA ALA A 64 -2.41 -11.89 -3.69
C ALA A 64 -3.82 -11.38 -3.36
N PRO A 65 -3.97 -10.10 -3.00
CA PRO A 65 -5.28 -9.46 -2.91
C PRO A 65 -6.03 -9.55 -4.24
N ARG A 66 -7.34 -9.75 -4.16
CA ARG A 66 -8.21 -9.74 -5.35
C ARG A 66 -8.36 -8.31 -5.88
N THR A 67 -8.87 -8.19 -7.09
CA THR A 67 -9.01 -6.89 -7.78
C THR A 67 -9.69 -5.83 -6.93
N GLU A 68 -10.80 -6.18 -6.27
CA GLU A 68 -11.52 -5.24 -5.40
C GLU A 68 -10.69 -4.77 -4.21
N ALA A 69 -9.91 -5.66 -3.58
CA ALA A 69 -9.02 -5.32 -2.48
C ALA A 69 -7.89 -4.40 -2.93
N CYS A 70 -7.31 -4.68 -4.08
CA CYS A 70 -6.29 -3.84 -4.70
C CYS A 70 -6.82 -2.43 -5.01
N VAL A 71 -8.00 -2.32 -5.62
CA VAL A 71 -8.63 -1.02 -5.91
C VAL A 71 -8.91 -0.23 -4.64
N VAL A 72 -9.41 -0.91 -3.58
CA VAL A 72 -9.67 -0.26 -2.30
C VAL A 72 -8.38 0.25 -1.67
N SER A 73 -7.30 -0.52 -1.67
CA SER A 73 -6.04 -0.16 -1.00
C SER A 73 -5.20 0.85 -1.79
N SER A 74 -5.23 0.80 -3.11
CA SER A 74 -4.42 1.68 -3.97
C SER A 74 -4.95 3.10 -4.09
N ASN A 75 -6.19 3.36 -3.68
CA ASN A 75 -6.85 4.66 -3.79
C ASN A 75 -7.19 5.22 -2.40
N LYS A 76 -6.46 6.24 -1.93
CA LYS A 76 -6.60 6.82 -0.59
C LYS A 76 -8.03 7.29 -0.26
N PHE A 77 -8.76 7.83 -1.24
CA PHE A 77 -10.15 8.25 -1.05
C PHE A 77 -11.05 7.04 -0.78
N ILE A 78 -10.92 5.98 -1.60
CA ILE A 78 -11.69 4.74 -1.43
C ILE A 78 -11.29 4.03 -0.14
N THR A 79 -9.99 3.92 0.16
CA THR A 79 -9.47 3.36 1.42
C THR A 79 -10.13 3.99 2.65
N LYS A 80 -10.19 5.33 2.68
CA LYS A 80 -10.77 6.05 3.82
C LYS A 80 -12.28 5.86 3.92
N GLY A 81 -12.98 5.80 2.80
CA GLY A 81 -14.40 5.48 2.75
C GLY A 81 -14.69 4.06 3.25
N TYR A 82 -13.91 3.10 2.79
CA TYR A 82 -13.98 1.71 3.27
C TYR A 82 -13.67 1.60 4.76
N ALA A 83 -12.59 2.21 5.24
CA ALA A 83 -12.22 2.18 6.66
C ALA A 83 -13.36 2.70 7.54
N LYS A 84 -13.96 3.83 7.20
CA LYS A 84 -15.14 4.37 7.91
C LYS A 84 -16.32 3.38 7.91
N SER A 85 -16.58 2.70 6.79
CA SER A 85 -17.68 1.75 6.67
C SER A 85 -17.54 0.51 7.55
N VAL A 86 -16.30 0.12 7.88
CA VAL A 86 -15.98 -1.00 8.77
C VAL A 86 -15.63 -0.55 10.21
N GLY A 87 -15.92 0.69 10.55
CA GLY A 87 -15.76 1.23 11.91
C GLY A 87 -14.31 1.60 12.29
N VAL A 88 -13.42 1.78 11.32
CA VAL A 88 -12.04 2.20 11.57
C VAL A 88 -11.90 3.70 11.35
N ASN A 89 -11.28 4.40 12.33
CA ASN A 89 -11.10 5.83 12.22
C ASN A 89 -10.07 6.18 11.14
N VAL A 90 -10.29 7.30 10.47
CA VAL A 90 -9.34 7.95 9.55
C VAL A 90 -9.32 9.44 9.88
N LEU A 91 -8.22 10.13 9.57
CA LEU A 91 -8.18 11.58 9.65
C LEU A 91 -9.25 12.19 8.73
N ASP A 92 -9.80 13.32 9.13
CA ASP A 92 -10.66 14.10 8.26
C ASP A 92 -9.91 14.50 7.00
N TYR A 93 -10.62 14.50 5.88
CA TYR A 93 -10.01 14.81 4.59
C TYR A 93 -11.01 15.53 3.68
N LYS A 94 -10.45 16.34 2.78
CA LYS A 94 -11.17 16.90 1.63
C LYS A 94 -10.64 16.24 0.35
N TYR A 95 -11.52 15.96 -0.60
CA TYR A 95 -11.18 15.32 -1.89
C TYR A 95 -11.43 16.30 -3.03
N PHE A 96 -10.50 16.44 -3.96
CA PHE A 96 -10.57 17.36 -5.08
C PHE A 96 -10.09 16.71 -6.37
N THR A 97 -10.82 16.98 -7.46
CA THR A 97 -10.48 16.59 -8.84
C THR A 97 -10.19 17.80 -9.72
N ASN A 98 -10.30 19.00 -9.16
CA ASN A 98 -10.02 20.26 -9.84
C ASN A 98 -9.27 21.20 -8.90
N LYS A 99 -8.09 21.62 -9.31
CA LYS A 99 -7.21 22.50 -8.54
C LYS A 99 -7.86 23.85 -8.22
N ASP A 100 -8.66 24.41 -9.16
CA ASP A 100 -9.30 25.72 -8.99
C ASP A 100 -10.43 25.70 -7.94
N SER A 101 -10.92 24.52 -7.58
CA SER A 101 -11.96 24.34 -6.56
C SER A 101 -11.40 24.25 -5.14
N VAL A 102 -10.07 24.16 -4.98
CA VAL A 102 -9.45 23.94 -3.67
C VAL A 102 -9.48 25.21 -2.84
N LYS A 103 -10.17 25.12 -1.68
CA LYS A 103 -10.20 26.17 -0.66
C LYS A 103 -9.82 25.55 0.68
N ILE A 104 -8.80 26.10 1.33
CA ILE A 104 -8.26 25.67 2.62
C ILE A 104 -8.36 26.82 3.60
N ASP A 105 -9.00 26.54 4.71
CA ASP A 105 -9.27 27.55 5.74
C ASP A 105 -8.30 27.43 6.95
N MET A 106 -7.61 26.28 7.05
CA MET A 106 -6.70 25.99 8.17
C MET A 106 -5.41 25.38 7.68
N PHE A 107 -4.29 25.79 8.25
CA PHE A 107 -2.96 25.27 8.02
C PHE A 107 -2.31 24.85 9.35
N PRO A 108 -1.31 23.95 9.37
CA PRO A 108 -0.75 23.25 8.21
C PRO A 108 -1.62 22.08 7.72
N VAL A 109 -1.53 21.77 6.43
CA VAL A 109 -2.18 20.61 5.82
C VAL A 109 -1.17 19.77 5.04
N ILE A 110 -1.55 18.53 4.73
CA ILE A 110 -0.79 17.63 3.84
C ILE A 110 -1.64 17.30 2.62
N LEU A 111 -1.07 17.52 1.43
CA LEU A 111 -1.65 17.17 0.15
C LEU A 111 -1.07 15.85 -0.31
N LYS A 112 -1.91 14.96 -0.79
CA LYS A 112 -1.50 13.63 -1.27
C LYS A 112 -2.23 13.32 -2.58
N PRO A 113 -1.52 12.94 -3.66
CA PRO A 113 -2.14 12.27 -4.79
C PRO A 113 -2.88 11.02 -4.32
N VAL A 114 -4.03 10.74 -4.94
CA VAL A 114 -4.94 9.69 -4.43
C VAL A 114 -4.39 8.30 -4.67
N LYS A 115 -3.78 8.04 -5.85
CA LYS A 115 -3.39 6.69 -6.29
C LYS A 115 -1.90 6.38 -6.12
N LEU A 116 -1.09 7.33 -5.67
CA LEU A 116 0.35 7.12 -5.55
C LEU A 116 0.77 6.76 -4.12
N GLY A 117 1.76 5.87 -4.05
CA GLY A 117 2.48 5.52 -2.83
C GLY A 117 3.80 6.28 -2.68
N SER A 118 4.62 5.85 -1.73
CA SER A 118 6.03 6.27 -1.61
C SER A 118 6.27 7.76 -1.44
N SER A 119 5.28 8.49 -0.92
CA SER A 119 5.32 9.96 -0.75
C SER A 119 5.51 10.75 -2.06
N ILE A 120 5.32 10.14 -3.24
CA ILE A 120 5.41 10.82 -4.53
C ILE A 120 4.29 11.87 -4.62
N GLY A 121 4.65 13.12 -4.94
CA GLY A 121 3.70 14.23 -5.07
C GLY A 121 3.08 14.70 -3.74
N VAL A 122 3.54 14.17 -2.59
CA VAL A 122 3.06 14.60 -1.27
C VAL A 122 3.74 15.89 -0.86
N SER A 123 2.96 16.85 -0.39
CA SER A 123 3.43 18.16 0.06
C SER A 123 2.83 18.57 1.39
N ILE A 124 3.65 19.06 2.31
CA ILE A 124 3.19 19.74 3.53
C ILE A 124 3.08 21.21 3.21
N VAL A 125 1.90 21.77 3.41
CA VAL A 125 1.57 23.17 3.12
C VAL A 125 1.31 23.90 4.43
N LYS A 126 2.11 24.89 4.73
CA LYS A 126 2.08 25.63 5.99
C LYS A 126 1.32 26.95 5.90
N SER A 127 1.14 27.46 4.69
CA SER A 127 0.44 28.73 4.45
C SER A 127 -0.26 28.76 3.09
N GLN A 128 -1.11 29.77 2.88
CA GLN A 128 -1.84 29.96 1.63
C GLN A 128 -0.90 30.22 0.44
N GLU A 129 0.26 30.85 0.67
CA GLU A 129 1.24 31.15 -0.35
C GLU A 129 1.88 29.90 -0.96
N GLU A 130 2.06 28.85 -0.14
CA GLU A 130 2.62 27.56 -0.57
C GLU A 130 1.62 26.70 -1.35
N LEU A 131 0.31 26.96 -1.18
CA LEU A 131 -0.75 26.08 -1.67
C LEU A 131 -0.73 25.93 -3.20
N SER A 132 -0.54 27.01 -3.95
CA SER A 132 -0.58 26.95 -5.40
C SER A 132 0.49 26.03 -5.97
N TYR A 133 1.72 26.13 -5.49
CA TYR A 133 2.81 25.27 -5.92
C TYR A 133 2.58 23.80 -5.53
N ALA A 134 2.12 23.54 -4.32
CA ALA A 134 1.83 22.18 -3.86
C ALA A 134 0.71 21.51 -4.68
N LEU A 135 -0.29 22.29 -5.09
CA LEU A 135 -1.35 21.80 -5.99
C LEU A 135 -0.80 21.49 -7.38
N ASP A 136 0.05 22.35 -7.94
CA ASP A 136 0.68 22.08 -9.24
C ASP A 136 1.47 20.78 -9.21
N VAL A 137 2.28 20.57 -8.18
CA VAL A 137 3.05 19.32 -7.99
C VAL A 137 2.12 18.12 -7.87
N ALA A 138 1.09 18.18 -7.03
CA ALA A 138 0.23 17.01 -6.77
C ALA A 138 -0.60 16.62 -8.00
N PHE A 139 -1.15 17.61 -8.74
CA PHE A 139 -1.92 17.37 -9.95
C PHE A 139 -1.07 17.04 -11.20
N GLU A 140 0.25 17.18 -11.14
CA GLU A 140 1.15 16.62 -12.14
C GLU A 140 1.18 15.08 -12.09
N PHE A 141 0.97 14.51 -10.91
CA PHE A 141 1.09 13.06 -10.67
C PHE A 141 -0.25 12.31 -10.68
N ASP A 142 -1.37 12.97 -10.39
CA ASP A 142 -2.70 12.31 -10.33
C ASP A 142 -3.81 13.32 -10.66
N ASP A 143 -4.90 12.82 -11.22
CA ASP A 143 -6.11 13.59 -11.54
C ASP A 143 -6.93 13.97 -10.30
N ALA A 144 -6.57 13.46 -9.14
CA ALA A 144 -7.26 13.69 -7.88
C ALA A 144 -6.30 13.73 -6.69
N ILE A 145 -6.64 14.55 -5.71
CA ILE A 145 -5.90 14.70 -4.47
C ILE A 145 -6.79 14.56 -3.25
N ILE A 146 -6.21 14.16 -2.13
CA ILE A 146 -6.79 14.38 -0.80
C ILE A 146 -5.94 15.38 -0.02
N ILE A 147 -6.62 16.17 0.80
CA ILE A 147 -6.00 17.13 1.72
C ILE A 147 -6.44 16.79 3.13
N GLU A 148 -5.46 16.58 4.02
CA GLU A 148 -5.67 16.22 5.42
C GLU A 148 -5.00 17.26 6.33
N PRO A 149 -5.41 17.38 7.61
CA PRO A 149 -4.63 18.11 8.62
C PRO A 149 -3.23 17.51 8.73
N PHE A 150 -2.21 18.36 8.71
CA PHE A 150 -0.86 17.92 9.03
C PHE A 150 -0.63 17.99 10.55
N ILE A 151 -0.37 16.83 11.16
CA ILE A 151 -0.14 16.71 12.59
C ILE A 151 1.36 16.50 12.83
N SER A 152 2.02 17.54 13.33
CA SER A 152 3.45 17.47 13.62
C SER A 152 3.73 16.47 14.74
N GLY A 153 4.79 15.67 14.58
CA GLY A 153 5.21 14.72 15.61
C GLY A 153 4.31 13.51 15.80
N VAL A 154 3.29 13.32 14.92
CA VAL A 154 2.44 12.13 14.98
C VAL A 154 3.29 10.87 14.81
N LYS A 155 3.03 9.89 15.65
CA LYS A 155 3.67 8.57 15.57
C LYS A 155 2.87 7.65 14.65
N GLU A 156 3.60 6.94 13.80
CA GLU A 156 3.07 5.93 12.89
C GLU A 156 3.45 4.55 13.39
N TYR A 157 2.55 3.59 13.24
CA TYR A 157 2.74 2.21 13.67
C TYR A 157 2.29 1.27 12.55
N ASN A 158 3.17 0.35 12.20
CA ASN A 158 2.93 -0.63 11.16
C ASN A 158 2.55 -1.97 11.77
N LEU A 159 1.48 -2.57 11.26
CA LEU A 159 1.10 -3.94 11.58
C LEU A 159 0.84 -4.70 10.29
N ALA A 160 1.55 -5.81 10.09
CA ALA A 160 1.26 -6.76 9.02
C ALA A 160 0.49 -7.97 9.57
N GLY A 161 -0.22 -8.64 8.67
CA GLY A 161 -0.92 -9.85 9.05
C GLY A 161 -1.62 -10.52 7.89
N THR A 162 -2.10 -11.72 8.17
CA THR A 162 -2.87 -12.56 7.27
C THR A 162 -3.83 -13.44 8.07
N LYS A 163 -4.76 -14.09 7.38
CA LYS A 163 -5.68 -15.06 8.00
C LYS A 163 -5.45 -16.43 7.41
N VAL A 164 -5.13 -17.41 8.25
CA VAL A 164 -4.89 -18.81 7.87
C VAL A 164 -5.81 -19.71 8.68
N ASN A 165 -6.58 -20.57 8.01
CA ASN A 165 -7.54 -21.48 8.65
C ASN A 165 -8.52 -20.80 9.61
N GLY A 166 -8.91 -19.56 9.31
CA GLY A 166 -9.83 -18.77 10.13
C GLY A 166 -9.17 -17.95 11.23
N GLU A 167 -7.89 -18.17 11.52
CA GLU A 167 -7.15 -17.47 12.56
C GLU A 167 -6.22 -16.39 11.99
N PHE A 168 -6.12 -15.26 12.67
CA PHE A 168 -5.19 -14.19 12.30
C PHE A 168 -3.78 -14.48 12.81
N ILE A 169 -2.82 -14.36 11.91
CA ILE A 169 -1.38 -14.33 12.22
C ILE A 169 -0.93 -12.89 12.05
N PHE A 170 -0.46 -12.29 13.13
CA PHE A 170 0.05 -10.92 13.14
C PHE A 170 1.56 -10.91 13.24
N SER A 171 2.15 -9.90 12.63
CA SER A 171 3.52 -9.49 12.89
C SER A 171 3.65 -8.78 14.24
N ILE A 172 4.86 -8.36 14.59
CA ILE A 172 5.06 -7.33 15.61
C ILE A 172 4.44 -6.00 15.16
N ILE A 173 4.10 -5.12 16.12
CA ILE A 173 3.80 -3.72 15.84
C ILE A 173 5.13 -2.96 15.85
N GLU A 174 5.45 -2.28 14.76
CA GLU A 174 6.66 -1.49 14.59
C GLU A 174 6.34 0.00 14.61
N GLU A 175 7.17 0.81 15.30
CA GLU A 175 7.28 2.24 15.05
C GLU A 175 8.41 2.45 14.04
N PRO A 176 8.12 2.72 12.74
CA PRO A 176 9.17 2.88 11.74
C PRO A 176 10.05 4.08 12.09
N GLN A 177 11.36 3.92 11.98
CA GLN A 177 12.27 5.04 12.15
C GLN A 177 11.99 6.06 11.05
N LYS A 178 11.52 7.24 11.42
CA LYS A 178 11.30 8.33 10.47
C LYS A 178 12.67 8.79 9.94
N ALA A 179 13.00 8.41 8.72
CA ALA A 179 13.83 9.28 7.90
C ALA A 179 13.00 10.56 7.66
N GLU A 180 13.61 11.74 7.80
CA GLU A 180 12.93 13.00 7.57
C GLU A 180 12.11 12.95 6.27
N PHE A 181 10.91 13.53 6.27
CA PHE A 181 9.82 13.40 5.30
C PHE A 181 10.18 13.70 3.83
N LEU A 182 11.44 14.04 3.52
CA LEU A 182 11.88 14.60 2.24
C LEU A 182 12.90 13.75 1.46
N ASP A 183 13.28 12.56 1.92
CA ASP A 183 14.34 11.78 1.26
C ASP A 183 13.77 10.49 0.63
N PHE A 184 13.14 10.62 -0.55
CA PHE A 184 12.67 9.50 -1.38
C PHE A 184 13.80 8.50 -1.65
N ASP A 185 15.00 8.98 -1.94
CA ASP A 185 16.17 8.16 -2.26
C ASP A 185 16.61 7.31 -1.07
N LYS A 186 16.51 7.82 0.16
CA LYS A 186 16.85 7.07 1.37
C LYS A 186 15.78 6.06 1.77
N LYS A 187 14.51 6.29 1.42
CA LYS A 187 13.41 5.41 1.80
C LYS A 187 13.37 4.12 0.97
N TYR A 188 13.88 4.13 -0.26
CA TYR A 188 13.74 3.04 -1.23
C TYR A 188 15.04 2.42 -1.73
N LEU A 189 16.17 3.13 -1.65
CA LEU A 189 17.47 2.60 -2.09
C LEU A 189 18.24 1.88 -0.98
N ASP A 190 17.82 2.03 0.27
CA ASP A 190 18.44 1.31 1.37
C ASP A 190 17.83 -0.10 1.54
N PHE A 191 18.11 -0.97 0.56
CA PHE A 191 17.85 -2.42 0.68
C PHE A 191 18.71 -3.09 1.76
N SER A 192 19.57 -2.35 2.44
CA SER A 192 20.48 -2.85 3.47
C SER A 192 19.87 -2.86 4.88
N ARG A 193 18.54 -2.70 5.03
CA ARG A 193 17.89 -2.88 6.34
C ARG A 193 18.09 -4.31 6.85
N THR A 194 19.30 -4.56 7.32
CA THR A 194 19.67 -5.76 8.08
C THR A 194 19.22 -5.68 9.55
N SER A 195 18.73 -4.51 10.00
CA SER A 195 18.17 -4.37 11.34
C SER A 195 16.74 -4.93 11.34
N LYS A 196 16.51 -5.95 12.15
CA LYS A 196 15.15 -6.43 12.46
C LYS A 196 14.32 -5.26 12.96
N ALA A 197 13.07 -5.17 12.52
CA ALA A 197 12.11 -4.25 13.08
C ALA A 197 12.05 -4.41 14.60
N LYS A 198 11.89 -3.30 15.31
CA LYS A 198 11.80 -3.32 16.76
C LYS A 198 10.33 -3.28 17.17
N GLU A 199 9.90 -4.31 17.91
CA GLU A 199 8.58 -4.32 18.50
C GLU A 199 8.41 -3.15 19.48
N VAL A 200 7.26 -2.49 19.39
CA VAL A 200 6.87 -1.40 20.30
C VAL A 200 5.70 -1.87 21.13
N ASP A 201 5.81 -1.71 22.43
CA ASP A 201 4.70 -1.91 23.35
C ASP A 201 3.98 -0.58 23.58
N LEU A 202 2.74 -0.49 23.10
CA LEU A 202 1.86 0.68 23.25
C LEU A 202 0.91 0.53 24.45
N GLY A 203 1.05 -0.56 25.20
CA GLY A 203 0.11 -0.98 26.24
C GLY A 203 -1.10 -1.73 25.66
N ASP A 204 -1.71 -2.57 26.48
CA ASP A 204 -2.76 -3.52 26.08
C ASP A 204 -3.88 -2.88 25.27
N LYS A 205 -4.36 -1.71 25.68
CA LYS A 205 -5.49 -1.03 25.04
C LYS A 205 -5.21 -0.67 23.58
N LEU A 206 -4.08 0.01 23.31
CA LEU A 206 -3.74 0.43 21.94
C LEU A 206 -3.31 -0.74 21.07
N ASN A 207 -2.56 -1.70 21.62
CA ASN A 207 -2.21 -2.93 20.93
C ASN A 207 -3.46 -3.69 20.46
N LEU A 208 -4.47 -3.80 21.34
CA LEU A 208 -5.75 -4.42 20.98
C LEU A 208 -6.51 -3.61 19.93
N GLU A 209 -6.61 -2.29 20.08
CA GLU A 209 -7.31 -1.41 19.14
C GLU A 209 -6.70 -1.45 17.73
N ILE A 210 -5.36 -1.49 17.60
CA ILE A 210 -4.67 -1.65 16.32
C ILE A 210 -5.01 -3.01 15.68
N LYS A 211 -4.95 -4.11 16.46
CA LYS A 211 -5.27 -5.45 15.96
C LYS A 211 -6.74 -5.57 15.56
N GLU A 212 -7.67 -5.03 16.32
CA GLU A 212 -9.10 -5.04 15.97
C GLU A 212 -9.38 -4.16 14.74
N SER A 213 -8.74 -2.98 14.64
CA SER A 213 -8.81 -2.16 13.43
C SER A 213 -8.29 -2.91 12.20
N PHE A 214 -7.17 -3.61 12.33
CA PHE A 214 -6.63 -4.46 11.27
C PHE A 214 -7.63 -5.56 10.86
N LYS A 215 -8.22 -6.29 11.81
CA LYS A 215 -9.21 -7.34 11.53
C LYS A 215 -10.43 -6.79 10.78
N ASN A 216 -10.93 -5.63 11.19
CA ASN A 216 -12.07 -4.98 10.54
C ASN A 216 -11.74 -4.57 9.10
N LEU A 217 -10.53 -4.06 8.86
CA LEU A 217 -10.04 -3.71 7.52
C LEU A 217 -9.81 -4.96 6.66
N TYR A 218 -9.17 -5.97 7.22
CA TYR A 218 -8.86 -7.21 6.51
C TYR A 218 -10.13 -7.92 6.07
N ASN A 219 -11.04 -8.18 7.03
CA ASN A 219 -12.33 -8.84 6.83
C ASN A 219 -12.27 -9.92 5.71
N THR A 220 -13.31 -10.05 4.90
CA THR A 220 -13.33 -10.94 3.73
C THR A 220 -12.60 -10.35 2.52
N LEU A 221 -12.44 -9.02 2.49
CA LEU A 221 -11.87 -8.31 1.33
C LEU A 221 -10.43 -8.73 1.00
N PHE A 222 -9.60 -8.98 2.02
CA PHE A 222 -8.18 -9.31 1.85
C PHE A 222 -7.86 -10.78 2.11
N GLU A 223 -8.88 -11.67 2.14
CA GLU A 223 -8.64 -13.11 2.36
C GLU A 223 -7.64 -13.68 1.34
N GLY A 224 -6.70 -14.50 1.84
CA GLY A 224 -5.66 -15.12 1.02
C GLY A 224 -4.47 -14.22 0.71
N SER A 225 -4.36 -13.06 1.37
CA SER A 225 -3.22 -12.15 1.20
C SER A 225 -2.55 -11.79 2.53
N ILE A 226 -1.30 -11.36 2.43
CA ILE A 226 -0.59 -10.69 3.53
C ILE A 226 -0.65 -9.20 3.24
N ILE A 227 -1.21 -8.42 4.16
CA ILE A 227 -1.26 -6.96 4.03
C ILE A 227 -0.52 -6.29 5.19
N ARG A 228 -0.15 -5.02 5.01
CA ARG A 228 0.34 -4.15 6.09
C ARG A 228 -0.57 -2.93 6.17
N CYS A 229 -1.03 -2.64 7.36
CA CYS A 229 -1.75 -1.41 7.66
C CYS A 229 -0.84 -0.48 8.46
N ASP A 230 -0.79 0.78 8.05
CA ASP A 230 -0.01 1.82 8.69
C ASP A 230 -1.00 2.74 9.44
N PHE A 231 -0.82 2.83 10.75
CA PHE A 231 -1.73 3.54 11.65
C PHE A 231 -1.06 4.74 12.30
N PHE A 232 -1.82 5.80 12.52
CA PHE A 232 -1.45 6.87 13.44
C PHE A 232 -2.08 6.64 14.81
N VAL A 233 -1.38 7.05 15.87
CA VAL A 233 -1.95 7.16 17.20
C VAL A 233 -1.94 8.62 17.62
N ILE A 234 -3.13 9.17 17.86
CA ILE A 234 -3.37 10.58 18.23
C ILE A 234 -4.33 10.59 19.40
N ASP A 235 -3.96 11.22 20.51
CA ASP A 235 -4.77 11.33 21.73
C ASP A 235 -5.33 9.96 22.19
N ASN A 236 -4.47 8.94 22.19
CA ASN A 236 -4.83 7.55 22.55
C ASN A 236 -5.96 6.94 21.69
N LYS A 237 -6.07 7.34 20.43
CA LYS A 237 -6.97 6.74 19.42
C LYS A 237 -6.19 6.34 18.19
N VAL A 238 -6.61 5.23 17.61
CA VAL A 238 -6.00 4.66 16.39
C VAL A 238 -6.72 5.20 15.15
N TYR A 239 -5.94 5.63 14.15
CA TYR A 239 -6.42 6.11 12.85
C TYR A 239 -5.68 5.40 11.74
N LEU A 240 -6.38 4.88 10.74
CA LEU A 240 -5.74 4.33 9.55
C LEU A 240 -5.12 5.46 8.71
N ASN A 241 -3.86 5.30 8.35
CA ASN A 241 -3.19 6.11 7.33
C ASN A 241 -3.34 5.47 5.95
N GLU A 242 -2.84 4.24 5.78
CA GLU A 242 -2.90 3.52 4.50
C GLU A 242 -2.94 1.99 4.69
N ILE A 243 -3.36 1.28 3.63
CA ILE A 243 -3.30 -0.18 3.51
C ILE A 243 -2.35 -0.50 2.37
N ASN A 244 -1.31 -1.28 2.65
CA ASN A 244 -0.39 -1.82 1.66
C ASN A 244 -0.81 -3.26 1.36
N SER A 245 -1.47 -3.45 0.24
CA SER A 245 -2.04 -4.75 -0.15
C SER A 245 -1.00 -5.75 -0.62
N ILE A 246 0.14 -5.26 -1.13
CA ILE A 246 1.34 -6.05 -1.42
C ILE A 246 2.51 -5.30 -0.77
N PRO A 247 2.73 -5.48 0.54
CA PRO A 247 3.75 -4.72 1.23
C PRO A 247 5.15 -5.09 0.74
N GLY A 248 6.05 -4.13 0.73
CA GLY A 248 7.43 -4.35 0.32
C GLY A 248 8.04 -5.54 1.06
N SER A 249 8.71 -6.45 0.34
CA SER A 249 9.25 -7.72 0.85
C SER A 249 8.20 -8.57 1.59
N MET A 250 6.91 -8.46 1.24
CA MET A 250 5.78 -9.12 1.92
C MET A 250 5.78 -8.87 3.44
N ALA A 251 6.27 -7.72 3.87
CA ALA A 251 6.45 -7.35 5.27
C ALA A 251 7.26 -8.38 6.11
N ASN A 252 8.09 -9.20 5.47
CA ASN A 252 8.86 -10.27 6.12
C ASN A 252 9.71 -9.75 7.30
N TYR A 253 10.18 -8.50 7.23
CA TYR A 253 10.99 -7.89 8.29
C TYR A 253 10.21 -7.64 9.60
N LEU A 254 8.87 -7.75 9.57
CA LEU A 254 7.99 -7.61 10.74
C LEU A 254 7.68 -8.96 11.41
N PHE A 255 7.87 -10.08 10.72
CA PHE A 255 7.67 -11.43 11.23
C PHE A 255 9.00 -12.03 11.71
#